data_71de9bde4485cfbb1df4fa7c4c36a335
#
_entry.id   71de9bde4485cfbb1df4fa7c4c36a335
#
_cell.length_a   1.000
_cell.length_b   1.000
_cell.length_c   1.000
_cell.angle_alpha   90.00
_cell.angle_beta   90.00
_cell.angle_gamma   90.00
#
_symmetry.space_group_name_H-M   'P 1'
#
loop_
_entity.id
_entity.type
_entity.pdbx_description
1 polymer ?
#
loop_
_entity_poly.entity_id
_entity_poly.type
_entity_poly.pdbx_seq_one_letter_code
_entity_poly.pdbx_strand_id
1 'polypeptide(L)'
;FLKIYIASIRPAKKIVQYFVNQNKKYDIIFIHEIFTCYEYLKQCQSQAKTIFIIHCCGDIYSSYKLDYKNFEKSIYYKYLLHIESRVLSEVDKLGFVAQTPCRNFLKEYPDFHKENIFHVWNGIAIIPKIDIQENQKKYLEICCIATIYERKGQKFIVEALNTLKHSGSLPDIHFSIVGDGTSKNELQQLSIDYGIEKYITFCGSSNDITHYLSQSDIFILPSMDEGFPISILEAMRASLPIVSTKVGGIPEMLENGVNGIFIDPSTKGVCDFISNINNYDWKAMGEKSYQIFLEKFTVKTMIDSYSSVINQLS
;
A
#
# COMPACT_ATOMS: atom_id res chain seq x y z
N PHE A 1 22.41 -3.82 -6.91
CA PHE A 1 22.06 -4.84 -7.92
C PHE A 1 21.97 -6.24 -7.33
N LEU A 2 23.00 -6.73 -6.65
CA LEU A 2 22.99 -8.09 -6.09
C LEU A 2 21.77 -8.37 -5.22
N LYS A 3 21.33 -7.40 -4.41
CA LYS A 3 20.11 -7.51 -3.59
C LYS A 3 18.86 -7.65 -4.48
N ILE A 4 18.71 -6.82 -5.52
CA ILE A 4 17.59 -6.90 -6.48
C ILE A 4 17.64 -8.22 -7.25
N TYR A 5 18.81 -8.64 -7.70
CA TYR A 5 18.98 -9.92 -8.40
C TYR A 5 18.54 -11.10 -7.53
N ILE A 6 19.00 -11.15 -6.28
CA ILE A 6 18.69 -12.26 -5.37
C ILE A 6 17.23 -12.23 -4.94
N ALA A 7 16.69 -11.05 -4.62
CA ALA A 7 15.35 -10.89 -4.07
C ALA A 7 14.24 -10.95 -5.12
N SER A 8 14.51 -10.58 -6.37
CA SER A 8 13.47 -10.44 -7.41
C SER A 8 13.77 -11.23 -8.67
N ILE A 9 14.89 -10.97 -9.35
CA ILE A 9 15.17 -11.56 -10.68
C ILE A 9 15.37 -13.08 -10.60
N ARG A 10 16.13 -13.58 -9.61
CA ARG A 10 16.38 -15.03 -9.46
C ARG A 10 15.12 -15.81 -9.10
N PRO A 11 14.26 -15.37 -8.18
CA PRO A 11 12.96 -16.00 -7.93
C PRO A 11 12.06 -15.98 -9.16
N ALA A 12 11.96 -14.86 -9.88
CA ALA A 12 11.17 -14.73 -11.10
C ALA A 12 11.52 -15.82 -12.14
N LYS A 13 12.82 -16.03 -12.41
CA LYS A 13 13.28 -17.10 -13.31
C LYS A 13 12.82 -18.49 -12.87
N LYS A 14 12.90 -18.80 -11.56
CA LYS A 14 12.47 -20.09 -11.03
C LYS A 14 10.95 -20.29 -11.14
N ILE A 15 10.18 -19.26 -10.84
CA ILE A 15 8.71 -19.28 -10.93
C ILE A 15 8.28 -19.55 -12.36
N VAL A 16 8.83 -18.81 -13.31
CA VAL A 16 8.51 -18.98 -14.74
C VAL A 16 8.94 -20.36 -15.23
N GLN A 17 10.13 -20.83 -14.90
CA GLN A 17 10.59 -22.17 -15.27
C GLN A 17 9.66 -23.26 -14.74
N TYR A 18 9.22 -23.15 -13.47
CA TYR A 18 8.23 -24.07 -12.89
C TYR A 18 6.90 -24.01 -13.64
N PHE A 19 6.40 -22.82 -13.95
CA PHE A 19 5.17 -22.61 -14.71
C PHE A 19 5.23 -23.25 -16.10
N VAL A 20 6.30 -23.01 -16.86
CA VAL A 20 6.53 -23.57 -18.19
C VAL A 20 6.53 -25.10 -18.15
N ASN A 21 7.20 -25.68 -17.14
CA ASN A 21 7.29 -27.13 -16.99
C ASN A 21 5.94 -27.82 -16.68
N GLN A 22 4.90 -27.06 -16.26
CA GLN A 22 3.54 -27.63 -16.09
C GLN A 22 2.86 -27.99 -17.42
N ASN A 23 3.36 -27.46 -18.54
CA ASN A 23 2.83 -27.70 -19.89
C ASN A 23 1.30 -27.51 -20.01
N LYS A 24 0.74 -26.57 -19.22
CA LYS A 24 -0.68 -26.21 -19.24
C LYS A 24 -0.91 -25.09 -20.23
N LYS A 25 -2.05 -25.13 -20.93
CA LYS A 25 -2.49 -24.04 -21.81
C LYS A 25 -3.46 -23.15 -21.05
N TYR A 26 -3.33 -21.86 -21.26
CA TYR A 26 -4.19 -20.83 -20.71
C TYR A 26 -4.55 -19.84 -21.81
N ASP A 27 -5.74 -19.26 -21.73
CA ASP A 27 -6.20 -18.22 -22.66
C ASP A 27 -5.69 -16.85 -22.21
N ILE A 28 -5.62 -16.62 -20.88
CA ILE A 28 -5.21 -15.36 -20.28
C ILE A 28 -4.28 -15.63 -19.10
N ILE A 29 -3.25 -14.82 -18.96
CA ILE A 29 -2.28 -14.88 -17.85
C ILE A 29 -2.13 -13.50 -17.22
N PHE A 30 -2.40 -13.41 -15.92
CA PHE A 30 -2.15 -12.22 -15.11
C PHE A 30 -0.80 -12.32 -14.41
N ILE A 31 0.03 -11.31 -14.57
CA ILE A 31 1.35 -11.23 -13.94
C ILE A 31 1.43 -9.93 -13.13
N HIS A 32 1.82 -10.02 -11.86
CA HIS A 32 1.79 -8.93 -10.90
C HIS A 32 3.18 -8.38 -10.54
N GLU A 33 4.24 -8.89 -11.17
CA GLU A 33 5.61 -8.51 -10.87
C GLU A 33 6.42 -8.42 -12.16
N ILE A 34 7.15 -7.30 -12.36
CA ILE A 34 7.78 -6.96 -13.64
C ILE A 34 8.86 -7.96 -14.08
N PHE A 35 9.68 -8.47 -13.15
CA PHE A 35 10.74 -9.43 -13.50
C PHE A 35 10.15 -10.78 -13.88
N THR A 36 9.05 -11.19 -13.25
CA THR A 36 8.29 -12.39 -13.62
C THR A 36 7.66 -12.22 -15.01
N CYS A 37 7.11 -11.05 -15.30
CA CYS A 37 6.55 -10.72 -16.60
C CYS A 37 7.64 -10.77 -17.69
N TYR A 38 8.77 -10.12 -17.46
CA TYR A 38 9.91 -10.14 -18.37
C TYR A 38 10.44 -11.55 -18.66
N GLU A 39 10.62 -12.36 -17.62
CA GLU A 39 11.10 -13.73 -17.77
C GLU A 39 10.05 -14.62 -18.47
N TYR A 40 8.75 -14.39 -18.21
CA TYR A 40 7.68 -15.09 -18.93
C TYR A 40 7.71 -14.76 -20.43
N LEU A 41 7.71 -13.49 -20.81
CA LEU A 41 7.77 -13.05 -22.22
C LEU A 41 9.02 -13.56 -22.94
N LYS A 42 10.12 -13.75 -22.20
CA LYS A 42 11.37 -14.29 -22.75
C LYS A 42 11.35 -15.79 -23.00
N GLN A 43 10.68 -16.56 -22.13
CA GLN A 43 10.75 -18.03 -22.12
C GLN A 43 9.52 -18.69 -22.75
N CYS A 44 8.38 -18.02 -22.79
CA CYS A 44 7.13 -18.56 -23.25
C CYS A 44 6.73 -17.98 -24.61
N GLN A 45 6.63 -18.83 -25.62
CA GLN A 45 5.96 -18.51 -26.89
C GLN A 45 4.49 -18.97 -26.79
N SER A 46 3.74 -18.40 -25.85
CA SER A 46 2.34 -18.74 -25.64
C SER A 46 1.42 -17.87 -26.49
N GLN A 47 0.27 -18.42 -26.91
CA GLN A 47 -0.82 -17.65 -27.52
C GLN A 47 -1.73 -16.98 -26.47
N ALA A 48 -1.47 -17.22 -25.18
CA ALA A 48 -2.24 -16.63 -24.10
C ALA A 48 -2.08 -15.11 -24.08
N LYS A 49 -3.19 -14.41 -23.88
CA LYS A 49 -3.18 -12.97 -23.61
C LYS A 49 -2.46 -12.66 -22.32
N THR A 50 -1.46 -11.80 -22.36
CA THR A 50 -0.64 -11.44 -21.20
C THR A 50 -1.07 -10.11 -20.65
N ILE A 51 -1.49 -10.10 -19.40
CA ILE A 51 -1.91 -8.91 -18.65
C ILE A 51 -0.90 -8.66 -17.54
N PHE A 52 -0.26 -7.50 -17.57
CA PHE A 52 0.64 -7.07 -16.49
C PHE A 52 -0.08 -6.10 -15.56
N ILE A 53 -0.09 -6.39 -14.24
CA ILE A 53 -0.74 -5.56 -13.22
C ILE A 53 0.32 -4.82 -12.39
N ILE A 54 0.21 -3.50 -12.37
CA ILE A 54 1.10 -2.59 -11.63
C ILE A 54 0.49 -2.26 -10.27
N HIS A 55 1.25 -2.51 -9.19
CA HIS A 55 0.86 -2.32 -7.79
C HIS A 55 1.50 -1.10 -7.10
N CYS A 56 2.22 -0.25 -7.84
CA CYS A 56 2.86 0.96 -7.35
C CYS A 56 2.08 2.24 -7.73
N CYS A 57 2.63 3.41 -7.41
CA CYS A 57 2.02 4.72 -7.69
C CYS A 57 2.00 5.13 -9.19
N GLY A 58 2.42 4.26 -10.09
CA GLY A 58 2.51 4.49 -11.54
C GLY A 58 3.95 4.45 -12.08
N ASP A 59 4.94 4.78 -11.29
CA ASP A 59 6.35 4.54 -11.57
C ASP A 59 6.76 3.18 -11.00
N ILE A 60 7.07 2.22 -11.88
CA ILE A 60 7.35 0.82 -11.52
C ILE A 60 8.55 0.69 -10.55
N TYR A 61 9.48 1.64 -10.60
CA TYR A 61 10.67 1.64 -9.76
C TYR A 61 10.67 2.71 -8.66
N SER A 62 9.52 3.34 -8.38
CA SER A 62 9.38 4.39 -7.37
C SER A 62 9.96 3.99 -6.01
N SER A 63 9.67 2.80 -5.53
CA SER A 63 10.19 2.30 -4.26
C SER A 63 11.72 2.18 -4.24
N TYR A 64 12.34 1.75 -5.36
CA TYR A 64 13.80 1.68 -5.45
C TYR A 64 14.44 3.07 -5.50
N LYS A 65 13.79 4.04 -6.15
CA LYS A 65 14.25 5.43 -6.19
C LYS A 65 14.25 6.07 -4.79
N LEU A 66 13.26 5.75 -3.97
CA LEU A 66 13.15 6.20 -2.59
C LEU A 66 14.15 5.49 -1.66
N ASP A 67 14.31 4.18 -1.82
CA ASP A 67 15.14 3.36 -0.91
C ASP A 67 16.65 3.48 -1.17
N TYR A 68 17.07 3.87 -2.40
CA TYR A 68 18.48 3.91 -2.79
C TYR A 68 18.90 5.25 -3.39
N LYS A 69 19.73 5.99 -2.66
CA LYS A 69 20.33 7.26 -3.16
C LYS A 69 21.07 7.06 -4.48
N ASN A 70 20.83 7.95 -5.45
CA ASN A 70 21.44 7.92 -6.79
C ASN A 70 21.13 6.66 -7.62
N PHE A 71 20.07 5.94 -7.30
CA PHE A 71 19.64 4.74 -8.03
C PHE A 71 19.53 4.98 -9.55
N GLU A 72 18.91 6.08 -9.95
CA GLU A 72 18.70 6.47 -11.34
C GLU A 72 20.00 6.72 -12.14
N LYS A 73 21.10 7.04 -11.45
CA LYS A 73 22.43 7.21 -12.07
C LYS A 73 23.18 5.89 -12.26
N SER A 74 22.65 4.79 -11.74
CA SER A 74 23.33 3.50 -11.79
C SER A 74 23.17 2.82 -13.16
N ILE A 75 24.18 2.02 -13.55
CA ILE A 75 24.09 1.18 -14.76
C ILE A 75 22.95 0.18 -14.67
N TYR A 76 22.55 -0.19 -13.45
CA TYR A 76 21.45 -1.12 -13.20
C TYR A 76 20.10 -0.51 -13.52
N TYR A 77 19.90 0.78 -13.27
CA TYR A 77 18.68 1.48 -13.66
C TYR A 77 18.46 1.42 -15.16
N LYS A 78 19.52 1.59 -15.96
CA LYS A 78 19.43 1.40 -17.42
C LYS A 78 18.99 -0.01 -17.82
N TYR A 79 19.46 -1.03 -17.12
CA TYR A 79 19.03 -2.41 -17.33
C TYR A 79 17.56 -2.60 -16.94
N LEU A 80 17.11 -2.00 -15.84
CA LEU A 80 15.72 -2.05 -15.41
C LEU A 80 14.78 -1.34 -16.40
N LEU A 81 15.18 -0.20 -16.95
CA LEU A 81 14.44 0.50 -18.01
C LEU A 81 14.34 -0.36 -19.30
N HIS A 82 15.37 -1.14 -19.61
CA HIS A 82 15.27 -2.10 -20.72
C HIS A 82 14.24 -3.21 -20.44
N ILE A 83 14.21 -3.74 -19.22
CA ILE A 83 13.18 -4.72 -18.81
C ILE A 83 11.78 -4.11 -18.95
N GLU A 84 11.60 -2.91 -18.43
CA GLU A 84 10.33 -2.18 -18.47
C GLU A 84 9.88 -1.92 -19.90
N SER A 85 10.74 -1.34 -20.74
CA SER A 85 10.44 -1.06 -22.14
C SER A 85 9.99 -2.34 -22.89
N ARG A 86 10.66 -3.46 -22.63
CA ARG A 86 10.28 -4.73 -23.24
C ARG A 86 8.93 -5.23 -22.74
N VAL A 87 8.69 -5.21 -21.42
CA VAL A 87 7.41 -5.63 -20.86
C VAL A 87 6.28 -4.76 -21.41
N LEU A 88 6.44 -3.44 -21.40
CA LEU A 88 5.42 -2.50 -21.90
C LEU A 88 5.14 -2.66 -23.40
N SER A 89 6.12 -3.10 -24.21
CA SER A 89 5.92 -3.31 -25.66
C SER A 89 5.30 -4.67 -26.01
N GLU A 90 5.41 -5.68 -25.14
CA GLU A 90 5.02 -7.05 -25.48
C GLU A 90 3.74 -7.54 -24.78
N VAL A 91 3.26 -6.86 -23.71
CA VAL A 91 2.02 -7.24 -23.02
C VAL A 91 0.78 -6.79 -23.78
N ASP A 92 -0.28 -7.63 -23.78
CA ASP A 92 -1.54 -7.29 -24.44
C ASP A 92 -2.34 -6.21 -23.71
N LYS A 93 -2.30 -6.22 -22.37
CA LYS A 93 -2.96 -5.20 -21.52
C LYS A 93 -2.12 -4.85 -20.30
N LEU A 94 -2.26 -3.61 -19.88
CA LEU A 94 -1.63 -3.05 -18.69
C LEU A 94 -2.71 -2.66 -17.68
N GLY A 95 -2.70 -3.29 -16.52
CA GLY A 95 -3.64 -3.02 -15.43
C GLY A 95 -3.01 -2.25 -14.29
N PHE A 96 -3.81 -1.44 -13.61
CA PHE A 96 -3.42 -0.71 -12.41
C PHE A 96 -4.39 -1.02 -11.28
N VAL A 97 -3.90 -0.98 -10.05
CA VAL A 97 -4.73 -1.21 -8.85
C VAL A 97 -5.55 0.01 -8.43
N ALA A 98 -5.38 1.15 -9.12
CA ALA A 98 -6.15 2.36 -8.91
C ALA A 98 -6.06 3.29 -10.14
N GLN A 99 -6.96 4.26 -10.23
CA GLN A 99 -7.01 5.22 -11.34
C GLN A 99 -5.88 6.25 -11.28
N THR A 100 -5.50 6.70 -10.09
CA THR A 100 -4.43 7.69 -9.91
C THR A 100 -3.07 7.19 -10.36
N PRO A 101 -2.60 5.97 -9.97
CA PRO A 101 -1.43 5.33 -10.56
C PRO A 101 -1.49 5.23 -12.08
N CYS A 102 -2.64 4.85 -12.64
CA CYS A 102 -2.84 4.80 -14.09
C CYS A 102 -2.63 6.18 -14.75
N ARG A 103 -3.20 7.23 -14.18
CA ARG A 103 -3.01 8.61 -14.67
C ARG A 103 -1.55 9.08 -14.56
N ASN A 104 -0.85 8.70 -13.49
CA ASN A 104 0.54 9.04 -13.30
C ASN A 104 1.42 8.36 -14.35
N PHE A 105 1.18 7.07 -14.60
CA PHE A 105 1.84 6.33 -15.67
C PHE A 105 1.65 7.00 -17.04
N LEU A 106 0.42 7.38 -17.40
CA LEU A 106 0.14 8.04 -18.68
C LEU A 106 0.77 9.43 -18.83
N LYS A 107 1.14 10.10 -17.74
CA LYS A 107 1.92 11.34 -17.81
C LYS A 107 3.38 11.07 -18.18
N GLU A 108 3.92 9.95 -17.70
CA GLU A 108 5.30 9.53 -17.97
C GLU A 108 5.42 8.87 -19.36
N TYR A 109 4.37 8.14 -19.77
CA TYR A 109 4.28 7.43 -21.06
C TYR A 109 3.08 7.94 -21.89
N PRO A 110 3.14 9.18 -22.42
CA PRO A 110 1.99 9.80 -23.12
C PRO A 110 1.58 9.09 -24.40
N ASP A 111 2.55 8.42 -25.06
CA ASP A 111 2.36 7.68 -26.31
C ASP A 111 1.87 6.25 -26.10
N PHE A 112 1.69 5.80 -24.86
CA PHE A 112 1.18 4.46 -24.60
C PHE A 112 -0.30 4.35 -25.01
N HIS A 113 -0.67 3.27 -25.70
CA HIS A 113 -2.02 3.05 -26.22
C HIS A 113 -3.04 2.91 -25.08
N LYS A 114 -3.90 3.93 -24.92
CA LYS A 114 -4.88 4.03 -23.82
C LYS A 114 -5.90 2.89 -23.83
N GLU A 115 -6.24 2.34 -24.98
CA GLU A 115 -7.14 1.19 -25.15
C GLU A 115 -6.59 -0.10 -24.53
N ASN A 116 -5.27 -0.15 -24.30
CA ASN A 116 -4.60 -1.29 -23.67
C ASN A 116 -4.44 -1.13 -22.17
N ILE A 117 -4.99 -0.05 -21.58
CA ILE A 117 -4.87 0.24 -20.15
C ILE A 117 -6.24 0.12 -19.48
N PHE A 118 -6.23 -0.42 -18.25
CA PHE A 118 -7.38 -0.43 -17.38
C PHE A 118 -6.95 -0.27 -15.92
N HIS A 119 -7.92 -0.01 -15.05
CA HIS A 119 -7.69 -0.11 -13.60
C HIS A 119 -8.79 -0.93 -12.94
N VAL A 120 -8.42 -1.66 -11.91
CA VAL A 120 -9.34 -2.40 -11.03
C VAL A 120 -8.84 -2.24 -9.60
N TRP A 121 -9.69 -1.69 -8.75
CA TRP A 121 -9.36 -1.55 -7.33
C TRP A 121 -9.16 -2.90 -6.66
N ASN A 122 -8.20 -3.00 -5.77
CA ASN A 122 -8.09 -4.15 -4.89
C ASN A 122 -9.36 -4.26 -4.04
N GLY A 123 -9.80 -5.50 -3.84
CA GLY A 123 -10.94 -5.81 -2.99
C GLY A 123 -10.59 -6.90 -1.99
N ILE A 124 -11.16 -6.84 -0.79
CA ILE A 124 -10.99 -7.87 0.23
C ILE A 124 -12.32 -8.49 0.63
N ALA A 125 -12.26 -9.69 1.23
CA ALA A 125 -13.46 -10.40 1.66
C ALA A 125 -14.19 -9.63 2.77
N ILE A 126 -15.53 -9.64 2.72
CA ILE A 126 -16.36 -9.24 3.84
C ILE A 126 -16.22 -10.31 4.91
N ILE A 127 -15.93 -9.92 6.14
CA ILE A 127 -15.96 -10.78 7.32
C ILE A 127 -17.08 -10.31 8.25
N PRO A 128 -17.58 -11.16 9.15
CA PRO A 128 -18.52 -10.70 10.17
C PRO A 128 -18.01 -9.45 10.86
N LYS A 129 -18.91 -8.49 11.13
CA LYS A 129 -18.54 -7.26 11.80
C LYS A 129 -17.83 -7.58 13.10
N ILE A 130 -16.64 -7.04 13.26
CA ILE A 130 -15.89 -7.21 14.50
C ILE A 130 -16.62 -6.36 15.54
N ASP A 131 -17.09 -6.99 16.62
CA ASP A 131 -17.58 -6.24 17.77
C ASP A 131 -16.39 -5.49 18.36
N ILE A 132 -16.33 -4.20 18.05
CA ILE A 132 -15.39 -3.30 18.72
C ILE A 132 -15.87 -3.29 20.17
N GLN A 133 -15.14 -3.97 21.04
CA GLN A 133 -15.39 -3.85 22.46
C GLN A 133 -15.20 -2.36 22.78
N GLU A 134 -16.24 -1.71 23.29
CA GLU A 134 -16.11 -0.39 23.88
C GLU A 134 -15.10 -0.52 25.03
N ASN A 135 -13.83 -0.36 24.64
CA ASN A 135 -12.75 -0.40 25.62
C ASN A 135 -12.90 0.84 26.48
N GLN A 136 -13.02 0.65 27.79
CA GLN A 136 -12.97 1.70 28.81
C GLN A 136 -11.53 2.29 28.90
N LYS A 137 -10.84 2.37 27.75
CA LYS A 137 -9.50 2.99 27.69
C LYS A 137 -9.65 4.48 27.95
N LYS A 138 -8.76 5.01 28.76
CA LYS A 138 -8.67 6.45 29.03
C LYS A 138 -7.92 7.20 27.92
N TYR A 139 -7.55 6.54 26.83
CA TYR A 139 -6.78 7.10 25.72
C TYR A 139 -7.29 6.57 24.38
N LEU A 140 -7.06 7.33 23.31
CA LEU A 140 -7.33 6.89 21.95
C LEU A 140 -6.20 5.97 21.46
N GLU A 141 -6.58 4.79 20.97
CA GLU A 141 -5.67 3.83 20.36
C GLU A 141 -5.59 4.06 18.85
N ILE A 142 -4.39 4.32 18.34
CA ILE A 142 -4.13 4.60 16.93
C ILE A 142 -3.28 3.48 16.35
N CYS A 143 -3.78 2.78 15.33
CA CYS A 143 -3.10 1.64 14.74
C CYS A 143 -2.44 2.02 13.41
N CYS A 144 -1.18 1.57 13.21
CA CYS A 144 -0.48 1.62 11.93
C CYS A 144 -0.04 0.22 11.53
N ILE A 145 -0.63 -0.34 10.46
CA ILE A 145 -0.30 -1.67 9.95
C ILE A 145 0.41 -1.54 8.62
N ALA A 146 1.72 -1.76 8.59
CA ALA A 146 2.54 -1.74 7.38
C ALA A 146 3.91 -2.37 7.63
N THR A 147 4.62 -2.75 6.57
CA THR A 147 6.07 -2.98 6.66
C THR A 147 6.78 -1.74 7.19
N ILE A 148 7.77 -1.92 8.06
CA ILE A 148 8.48 -0.79 8.70
C ILE A 148 9.69 -0.40 7.85
N TYR A 149 9.42 0.43 6.83
CA TYR A 149 10.42 1.03 5.93
C TYR A 149 10.28 2.54 5.93
N GLU A 150 11.35 3.25 5.59
CA GLU A 150 11.39 4.73 5.57
C GLU A 150 10.18 5.32 4.83
N ARG A 151 9.88 4.80 3.62
CA ARG A 151 8.77 5.28 2.78
C ARG A 151 7.36 5.11 3.38
N LYS A 152 7.20 4.27 4.42
CA LYS A 152 5.90 4.07 5.10
C LYS A 152 5.62 5.09 6.20
N GLY A 153 6.61 5.92 6.52
CA GLY A 153 6.43 7.13 7.34
C GLY A 153 6.25 6.90 8.84
N GLN A 154 6.45 5.67 9.38
CA GLN A 154 6.35 5.43 10.82
C GLN A 154 7.33 6.32 11.63
N LYS A 155 8.44 6.74 11.00
CA LYS A 155 9.37 7.70 11.60
C LYS A 155 8.70 9.02 11.94
N PHE A 156 7.78 9.50 11.11
CA PHE A 156 7.04 10.74 11.38
C PHE A 156 6.19 10.64 12.67
N ILE A 157 5.66 9.44 12.99
CA ILE A 157 4.92 9.19 14.21
C ILE A 157 5.85 9.32 15.43
N VAL A 158 7.02 8.66 15.39
CA VAL A 158 8.01 8.70 16.48
C VAL A 158 8.50 10.13 16.74
N GLU A 159 8.83 10.86 15.68
CA GLU A 159 9.29 12.27 15.77
C GLU A 159 8.19 13.21 16.24
N ALA A 160 6.93 13.00 15.82
CA ALA A 160 5.79 13.81 16.26
C ALA A 160 5.51 13.61 17.74
N LEU A 161 5.53 12.38 18.23
CA LEU A 161 5.37 12.08 19.67
C LEU A 161 6.46 12.77 20.50
N ASN A 162 7.71 12.74 20.04
CA ASN A 162 8.81 13.44 20.70
C ASN A 162 8.58 14.96 20.74
N THR A 163 8.20 15.55 19.61
CA THR A 163 7.94 16.99 19.48
C THR A 163 6.83 17.44 20.42
N LEU A 164 5.69 16.73 20.42
CA LEU A 164 4.53 17.08 21.24
C LEU A 164 4.75 16.81 22.74
N LYS A 165 5.52 15.79 23.08
CA LYS A 165 5.93 15.55 24.48
C LYS A 165 6.77 16.71 25.00
N HIS A 166 7.75 17.19 24.23
CA HIS A 166 8.61 18.32 24.66
C HIS A 166 7.83 19.63 24.80
N SER A 167 6.81 19.86 23.98
CA SER A 167 5.93 21.03 24.10
C SER A 167 4.87 20.90 25.21
N GLY A 168 4.76 19.72 25.84
CA GLY A 168 3.73 19.46 26.85
C GLY A 168 2.30 19.39 26.32
N SER A 169 2.15 19.22 25.00
CA SER A 169 0.85 19.24 24.32
C SER A 169 0.40 17.86 23.81
N LEU A 170 1.03 16.77 24.29
CA LEU A 170 0.67 15.41 23.90
C LEU A 170 -0.62 14.97 24.60
N PRO A 171 -1.70 14.66 23.88
CA PRO A 171 -2.95 14.17 24.46
C PRO A 171 -2.83 12.71 24.95
N ASP A 172 -3.90 12.20 25.57
CA ASP A 172 -3.99 10.80 25.99
C ASP A 172 -4.20 9.90 24.75
N ILE A 173 -3.10 9.48 24.14
CA ILE A 173 -3.06 8.63 22.95
C ILE A 173 -2.03 7.52 23.09
N HIS A 174 -2.24 6.43 22.33
CA HIS A 174 -1.25 5.38 22.18
C HIS A 174 -1.22 4.90 20.72
N PHE A 175 -0.02 4.56 20.22
CA PHE A 175 0.19 4.03 18.88
C PHE A 175 0.60 2.56 18.93
N SER A 176 -0.13 1.71 18.21
CA SER A 176 0.27 0.33 17.92
C SER A 176 0.83 0.23 16.50
N ILE A 177 2.14 -0.02 16.39
CA ILE A 177 2.83 -0.20 15.11
C ILE A 177 2.97 -1.70 14.83
N VAL A 178 2.15 -2.21 13.90
CA VAL A 178 2.10 -3.63 13.53
C VAL A 178 2.84 -3.84 12.23
N GLY A 179 3.88 -4.64 12.26
CA GLY A 179 4.72 -4.96 11.11
C GLY A 179 6.17 -5.20 11.49
N ASP A 180 6.97 -5.50 10.47
CA ASP A 180 8.42 -5.66 10.58
C ASP A 180 9.11 -5.02 9.37
N GLY A 181 10.41 -4.77 9.46
CA GLY A 181 11.16 -4.17 8.37
C GLY A 181 12.50 -3.59 8.82
N THR A 182 13.25 -3.08 7.87
CA THR A 182 14.64 -2.63 8.10
C THR A 182 14.76 -1.45 9.04
N SER A 183 13.73 -0.62 9.17
CA SER A 183 13.73 0.57 10.04
C SER A 183 13.22 0.30 11.46
N LYS A 184 12.72 -0.92 11.76
CA LYS A 184 12.09 -1.21 13.06
C LYS A 184 13.03 -0.98 14.26
N ASN A 185 14.22 -1.57 14.23
CA ASN A 185 15.15 -1.48 15.36
C ASN A 185 15.59 -0.03 15.60
N GLU A 186 15.81 0.75 14.54
CA GLU A 186 16.12 2.17 14.64
C GLU A 186 14.99 2.94 15.31
N LEU A 187 13.74 2.73 14.89
CA LEU A 187 12.59 3.43 15.43
C LEU A 187 12.28 3.02 16.88
N GLN A 188 12.50 1.76 17.23
CA GLN A 188 12.41 1.30 18.64
C GLN A 188 13.46 1.99 19.51
N GLN A 189 14.71 2.07 19.05
CA GLN A 189 15.76 2.77 19.80
C GLN A 189 15.46 4.26 19.95
N LEU A 190 15.00 4.92 18.87
CA LEU A 190 14.57 6.32 18.93
C LEU A 190 13.43 6.54 19.93
N SER A 191 12.48 5.61 20.05
CA SER A 191 11.39 5.74 21.02
C SER A 191 11.89 5.70 22.46
N ILE A 192 12.93 4.89 22.74
CA ILE A 192 13.60 4.84 24.04
C ILE A 192 14.40 6.12 24.29
N ASP A 193 15.21 6.55 23.32
CA ASP A 193 16.06 7.75 23.44
C ASP A 193 15.21 9.02 23.69
N TYR A 194 14.00 9.06 23.12
CA TYR A 194 13.04 10.13 23.32
C TYR A 194 12.16 9.95 24.58
N GLY A 195 12.23 8.78 25.23
CA GLY A 195 11.42 8.44 26.41
C GLY A 195 9.92 8.48 26.12
N ILE A 196 9.50 7.99 24.94
CA ILE A 196 8.10 7.97 24.48
C ILE A 196 7.49 6.57 24.46
N GLU A 197 8.14 5.56 25.05
CA GLU A 197 7.74 4.14 25.00
C GLU A 197 6.33 3.90 25.54
N LYS A 198 5.86 4.73 26.45
CA LYS A 198 4.50 4.63 26.98
C LYS A 198 3.41 5.08 25.97
N TYR A 199 3.79 5.73 24.88
CA TYR A 199 2.88 6.23 23.86
C TYR A 199 2.93 5.43 22.55
N ILE A 200 3.87 4.47 22.42
CA ILE A 200 4.05 3.69 21.21
C ILE A 200 4.52 2.27 21.50
N THR A 201 3.87 1.29 20.87
CA THR A 201 4.25 -0.13 20.95
C THR A 201 4.55 -0.66 19.56
N PHE A 202 5.71 -1.29 19.38
CA PHE A 202 6.07 -2.02 18.17
C PHE A 202 5.70 -3.50 18.32
N CYS A 203 4.57 -3.90 17.75
CA CYS A 203 3.95 -5.22 17.95
C CYS A 203 4.63 -6.35 17.14
N GLY A 204 5.52 -6.01 16.19
CA GLY A 204 6.06 -7.00 15.26
C GLY A 204 5.07 -7.39 14.17
N SER A 205 5.46 -8.37 13.33
CA SER A 205 4.58 -8.94 12.32
C SER A 205 3.50 -9.80 12.97
N SER A 206 2.26 -9.68 12.51
CA SER A 206 1.14 -10.50 12.97
C SER A 206 0.36 -11.07 11.79
N ASN A 207 -0.13 -12.29 11.94
CA ASN A 207 -1.11 -12.91 11.04
C ASN A 207 -2.55 -12.58 11.45
N ASP A 208 -2.75 -12.09 12.67
CA ASP A 208 -4.03 -11.63 13.19
C ASP A 208 -4.07 -10.11 13.32
N ILE A 209 -4.17 -9.44 12.17
CA ILE A 209 -4.33 -7.99 12.13
C ILE A 209 -5.71 -7.54 12.62
N THR A 210 -6.70 -8.43 12.55
CA THR A 210 -8.07 -8.19 13.01
C THR A 210 -8.10 -7.84 14.48
N HIS A 211 -7.27 -8.53 15.28
CA HIS A 211 -7.11 -8.23 16.69
C HIS A 211 -6.70 -6.76 16.96
N TYR A 212 -5.69 -6.26 16.24
CA TYR A 212 -5.23 -4.88 16.42
C TYR A 212 -6.26 -3.86 15.94
N LEU A 213 -6.88 -4.11 14.79
CA LEU A 213 -7.92 -3.23 14.25
C LEU A 213 -9.13 -3.14 15.17
N SER A 214 -9.56 -4.27 15.79
CA SER A 214 -10.70 -4.30 16.72
C SER A 214 -10.47 -3.52 18.01
N GLN A 215 -9.23 -3.29 18.38
CA GLN A 215 -8.86 -2.56 19.58
C GLN A 215 -8.48 -1.09 19.34
N SER A 216 -8.56 -0.65 18.09
CA SER A 216 -8.15 0.69 17.70
C SER A 216 -9.34 1.60 17.47
N ASP A 217 -9.14 2.89 17.69
CA ASP A 217 -10.11 3.95 17.44
C ASP A 217 -9.86 4.64 16.11
N ILE A 218 -8.58 4.68 15.65
CA ILE A 218 -8.15 5.35 14.42
C ILE A 218 -7.09 4.49 13.73
N PHE A 219 -7.13 4.44 12.40
CA PHE A 219 -6.06 3.87 11.59
C PHE A 219 -5.23 4.99 10.94
N ILE A 220 -3.90 4.90 11.02
CA ILE A 220 -2.98 5.84 10.38
C ILE A 220 -2.01 5.14 9.44
N LEU A 221 -1.80 5.73 8.24
CA LEU A 221 -0.76 5.31 7.30
C LEU A 221 -0.12 6.55 6.66
N PRO A 222 0.98 7.11 7.25
CA PRO A 222 1.59 8.36 6.80
C PRO A 222 2.64 8.12 5.69
N SER A 223 2.33 7.26 4.73
CA SER A 223 3.23 6.82 3.66
C SER A 223 3.58 7.93 2.68
N MET A 224 4.79 7.84 2.12
CA MET A 224 5.28 8.70 1.02
C MET A 224 4.99 8.10 -0.36
N ASP A 225 4.73 6.80 -0.44
CA ASP A 225 4.46 6.09 -1.70
C ASP A 225 3.58 4.86 -1.46
N GLU A 226 2.48 4.76 -2.22
CA GLU A 226 1.53 3.63 -2.21
C GLU A 226 0.96 3.38 -3.61
N GLY A 227 0.61 2.11 -3.88
CA GLY A 227 -0.27 1.78 -4.99
C GLY A 227 -1.73 1.91 -4.58
N PHE A 228 -2.24 0.87 -3.89
CA PHE A 228 -3.58 0.81 -3.29
C PHE A 228 -3.50 -0.07 -2.05
N PRO A 229 -3.24 0.52 -0.86
CA PRO A 229 -2.85 -0.23 0.33
C PRO A 229 -3.97 -1.09 0.90
N ILE A 230 -3.73 -2.39 0.99
CA ILE A 230 -4.69 -3.36 1.54
C ILE A 230 -4.98 -3.06 3.02
N SER A 231 -3.99 -2.59 3.78
CA SER A 231 -4.19 -2.27 5.20
C SER A 231 -5.22 -1.15 5.44
N ILE A 232 -5.37 -0.20 4.50
CA ILE A 232 -6.47 0.77 4.55
C ILE A 232 -7.81 0.07 4.31
N LEU A 233 -7.92 -0.87 3.35
CA LEU A 233 -9.16 -1.64 3.15
C LEU A 233 -9.53 -2.45 4.39
N GLU A 234 -8.54 -3.04 5.05
CA GLU A 234 -8.73 -3.80 6.28
C GLU A 234 -9.22 -2.91 7.43
N ALA A 235 -8.67 -1.70 7.55
CA ALA A 235 -9.12 -0.70 8.51
C ALA A 235 -10.54 -0.20 8.20
N MET A 236 -10.86 0.08 6.93
CA MET A 236 -12.20 0.47 6.50
C MET A 236 -13.22 -0.66 6.79
N ARG A 237 -12.86 -1.92 6.52
CA ARG A 237 -13.67 -3.10 6.84
C ARG A 237 -13.92 -3.22 8.36
N ALA A 238 -12.95 -2.82 9.17
CA ALA A 238 -13.07 -2.77 10.62
C ALA A 238 -13.82 -1.53 11.14
N SER A 239 -14.42 -0.73 10.26
CA SER A 239 -15.11 0.52 10.61
C SER A 239 -14.19 1.57 11.27
N LEU A 240 -12.90 1.57 10.95
CA LEU A 240 -12.00 2.60 11.45
C LEU A 240 -11.95 3.83 10.53
N PRO A 241 -11.91 5.04 11.10
CA PRO A 241 -11.60 6.26 10.36
C PRO A 241 -10.12 6.22 9.90
N ILE A 242 -9.86 6.81 8.74
CA ILE A 242 -8.56 6.73 8.09
C ILE A 242 -7.81 8.06 8.17
N VAL A 243 -6.60 8.04 8.71
CA VAL A 243 -5.65 9.16 8.65
C VAL A 243 -4.53 8.75 7.70
N SER A 244 -4.40 9.44 6.57
CA SER A 244 -3.39 9.05 5.58
C SER A 244 -2.99 10.22 4.67
N THR A 245 -2.08 9.95 3.74
CA THR A 245 -1.50 10.93 2.81
C THR A 245 -2.17 10.88 1.44
N LYS A 246 -2.00 11.94 0.61
CA LYS A 246 -2.55 11.99 -0.75
C LYS A 246 -1.62 11.34 -1.79
N VAL A 247 -1.15 10.11 -1.54
CA VAL A 247 -0.24 9.42 -2.45
C VAL A 247 -0.90 8.21 -3.11
N GLY A 248 -0.48 7.89 -4.33
CA GLY A 248 -0.96 6.73 -5.07
C GLY A 248 -2.47 6.67 -5.20
N GLY A 249 -3.07 5.52 -4.87
CA GLY A 249 -4.51 5.29 -4.90
C GLY A 249 -5.24 5.68 -3.61
N ILE A 250 -4.56 6.18 -2.57
CA ILE A 250 -5.21 6.55 -1.30
C ILE A 250 -6.34 7.59 -1.49
N PRO A 251 -6.21 8.61 -2.38
CA PRO A 251 -7.30 9.54 -2.64
C PRO A 251 -8.59 8.92 -3.22
N GLU A 252 -8.54 7.68 -3.67
CA GLU A 252 -9.70 6.94 -4.16
C GLU A 252 -10.42 6.15 -3.05
N MET A 253 -9.73 5.98 -1.89
CA MET A 253 -10.21 5.28 -0.70
C MET A 253 -10.69 6.23 0.40
N LEU A 254 -10.07 7.41 0.48
CA LEU A 254 -10.25 8.40 1.54
C LEU A 254 -10.85 9.69 1.00
N GLU A 255 -12.01 10.05 1.53
CA GLU A 255 -12.67 11.33 1.31
C GLU A 255 -12.50 12.18 2.58
N ASN A 256 -11.80 13.34 2.43
CA ASN A 256 -11.41 14.19 3.55
C ASN A 256 -12.61 14.73 4.31
N GLY A 257 -12.65 14.52 5.62
CA GLY A 257 -13.75 14.95 6.50
C GLY A 257 -14.98 14.03 6.47
N VAL A 258 -14.98 12.96 5.63
CA VAL A 258 -16.12 12.02 5.53
C VAL A 258 -15.79 10.69 6.18
N ASN A 259 -14.74 9.99 5.72
CA ASN A 259 -14.32 8.73 6.29
C ASN A 259 -12.89 8.77 6.88
N GLY A 260 -12.36 9.98 7.05
CA GLY A 260 -11.06 10.25 7.63
C GLY A 260 -10.48 11.59 7.18
N ILE A 261 -9.19 11.78 7.35
CA ILE A 261 -8.49 13.01 7.00
C ILE A 261 -7.18 12.75 6.27
N PHE A 262 -6.82 13.68 5.39
CA PHE A 262 -5.48 13.71 4.79
C PHE A 262 -4.50 14.50 5.67
N ILE A 263 -3.30 13.97 5.76
CA ILE A 263 -2.14 14.64 6.37
C ILE A 263 -0.99 14.74 5.36
N ASP A 264 -0.06 15.66 5.59
CA ASP A 264 1.19 15.66 4.85
C ASP A 264 2.10 14.52 5.32
N PRO A 265 2.88 13.88 4.42
CA PRO A 265 3.86 12.84 4.77
C PRO A 265 5.09 13.46 5.44
N SER A 266 4.91 13.96 6.66
CA SER A 266 5.93 14.66 7.44
C SER A 266 5.63 14.61 8.94
N THR A 267 6.67 14.82 9.75
CA THR A 267 6.54 14.98 11.20
C THR A 267 5.52 16.06 11.56
N LYS A 268 5.54 17.19 10.81
CA LYS A 268 4.57 18.29 11.02
C LYS A 268 3.14 17.83 10.75
N GLY A 269 2.88 17.10 9.66
CA GLY A 269 1.54 16.61 9.32
C GLY A 269 0.98 15.69 10.41
N VAL A 270 1.82 14.83 11.00
CA VAL A 270 1.42 13.98 12.13
C VAL A 270 1.23 14.81 13.42
N CYS A 271 2.07 15.81 13.69
CA CYS A 271 1.86 16.74 14.81
C CYS A 271 0.52 17.50 14.69
N ASP A 272 0.23 18.02 13.50
CA ASP A 272 -1.02 18.76 13.24
C ASP A 272 -2.25 17.85 13.44
N PHE A 273 -2.19 16.60 13.00
CA PHE A 273 -3.22 15.59 13.26
C PHE A 273 -3.43 15.36 14.76
N ILE A 274 -2.35 15.04 15.50
CA ILE A 274 -2.43 14.74 16.94
C ILE A 274 -2.96 15.96 17.71
N SER A 275 -2.50 17.16 17.38
CA SER A 275 -2.93 18.40 18.05
C SER A 275 -4.41 18.73 17.85
N ASN A 276 -5.00 18.24 16.74
CA ASN A 276 -6.40 18.48 16.40
C ASN A 276 -7.28 17.23 16.59
N ILE A 277 -6.77 16.18 17.24
CA ILE A 277 -7.42 14.87 17.31
C ILE A 277 -8.84 14.92 17.89
N ASN A 278 -9.10 15.84 18.79
CA ASN A 278 -10.40 16.01 19.44
C ASN A 278 -11.43 16.80 18.60
N ASN A 279 -11.04 17.30 17.43
CA ASN A 279 -11.91 18.12 16.57
C ASN A 279 -12.78 17.30 15.61
N TYR A 280 -12.66 15.97 15.63
CA TYR A 280 -13.32 15.10 14.66
C TYR A 280 -14.25 14.09 15.33
N ASP A 281 -15.35 13.78 14.65
CA ASP A 281 -16.21 12.66 15.04
C ASP A 281 -15.66 11.35 14.39
N TRP A 282 -14.69 10.75 15.05
CA TRP A 282 -14.03 9.55 14.58
C TRP A 282 -14.99 8.37 14.41
N LYS A 283 -16.01 8.27 15.25
CA LYS A 283 -17.01 7.20 15.16
C LYS A 283 -17.84 7.33 13.88
N ALA A 284 -18.36 8.50 13.59
CA ALA A 284 -19.11 8.74 12.35
C ALA A 284 -18.24 8.52 11.11
N MET A 285 -16.97 8.96 11.13
CA MET A 285 -16.01 8.71 10.03
C MET A 285 -15.75 7.22 9.84
N GLY A 286 -15.61 6.46 10.91
CA GLY A 286 -15.42 5.00 10.85
C GLY A 286 -16.62 4.27 10.24
N GLU A 287 -17.84 4.66 10.60
CA GLU A 287 -19.06 4.14 9.99
C GLU A 287 -19.11 4.41 8.48
N LYS A 288 -18.69 5.61 8.05
CA LYS A 288 -18.56 5.96 6.63
C LYS A 288 -17.47 5.17 5.93
N SER A 289 -16.34 4.92 6.56
CA SER A 289 -15.29 4.04 6.04
C SER A 289 -15.87 2.66 5.68
N TYR A 290 -16.61 2.05 6.58
CA TYR A 290 -17.23 0.74 6.33
C TYR A 290 -18.26 0.77 5.20
N GLN A 291 -19.10 1.81 5.11
CA GLN A 291 -20.06 1.97 4.01
C GLN A 291 -19.35 2.04 2.65
N ILE A 292 -18.30 2.88 2.54
CA ILE A 292 -17.51 3.01 1.31
C ILE A 292 -16.82 1.68 0.97
N PHE A 293 -16.28 0.96 1.96
CA PHE A 293 -15.71 -0.36 1.76
C PHE A 293 -16.71 -1.34 1.14
N LEU A 294 -17.92 -1.45 1.71
CA LEU A 294 -18.96 -2.36 1.21
C LEU A 294 -19.40 -2.02 -0.21
N GLU A 295 -19.47 -0.73 -0.55
CA GLU A 295 -19.89 -0.27 -1.87
C GLU A 295 -18.82 -0.55 -2.94
N LYS A 296 -17.53 -0.30 -2.63
CA LYS A 296 -16.49 -0.19 -3.68
C LYS A 296 -15.40 -1.26 -3.62
N PHE A 297 -15.06 -1.78 -2.43
CA PHE A 297 -13.78 -2.47 -2.23
C PHE A 297 -13.92 -3.89 -1.73
N THR A 298 -15.02 -4.55 -2.05
CA THR A 298 -15.22 -5.98 -1.77
C THR A 298 -14.56 -6.86 -2.84
N VAL A 299 -14.23 -8.10 -2.49
CA VAL A 299 -13.77 -9.10 -3.46
C VAL A 299 -14.77 -9.24 -4.62
N LYS A 300 -16.09 -9.18 -4.33
CA LYS A 300 -17.12 -9.28 -5.35
C LYS A 300 -16.98 -8.15 -6.38
N THR A 301 -16.87 -6.90 -5.92
CA THR A 301 -16.74 -5.73 -6.79
C THR A 301 -15.46 -5.81 -7.65
N MET A 302 -14.36 -6.28 -7.04
CA MET A 302 -13.10 -6.51 -7.76
C MET A 302 -13.24 -7.59 -8.84
N ILE A 303 -13.86 -8.73 -8.53
CA ILE A 303 -14.08 -9.83 -9.50
C ILE A 303 -14.99 -9.37 -10.66
N ASP A 304 -16.07 -8.66 -10.36
CA ASP A 304 -17.01 -8.13 -11.38
C ASP A 304 -16.25 -7.18 -12.35
N SER A 305 -15.35 -6.35 -11.81
CA SER A 305 -14.51 -5.44 -12.60
C SER A 305 -13.51 -6.19 -13.49
N TYR A 306 -12.80 -7.19 -12.95
CA TYR A 306 -11.90 -8.04 -13.76
C TYR A 306 -12.66 -8.84 -14.82
N SER A 307 -13.84 -9.36 -14.50
CA SER A 307 -14.68 -10.08 -15.47
C SER A 307 -15.04 -9.21 -16.66
N SER A 308 -15.34 -7.92 -16.41
CA SER A 308 -15.61 -6.96 -17.49
C SER A 308 -14.37 -6.74 -18.38
N VAL A 309 -13.17 -6.69 -17.82
CA VAL A 309 -11.91 -6.58 -18.58
C VAL A 309 -11.66 -7.84 -19.41
N ILE A 310 -11.85 -9.03 -18.83
CA ILE A 310 -11.66 -10.31 -19.52
C ILE A 310 -12.60 -10.45 -20.71
N ASN A 311 -13.88 -10.09 -20.55
CA ASN A 311 -14.87 -10.16 -21.64
C ASN A 311 -14.55 -9.23 -22.82
N GLN A 312 -13.72 -8.19 -22.63
CA GLN A 312 -13.25 -7.32 -23.71
C GLN A 312 -12.01 -7.88 -24.44
N LEU A 313 -11.41 -8.97 -23.93
CA LEU A 313 -10.26 -9.63 -24.54
C LEU A 313 -10.65 -10.82 -25.42
N SER A 314 -11.88 -11.31 -25.26
CA SER A 314 -12.49 -12.35 -26.08
C SER A 314 -13.13 -11.74 -27.32
#